data_2b4dd04c3512f461163b79282ce75caf
#
_entry.id   2b4dd04c3512f461163b79282ce75caf
#
_cell.length_a   1.000
_cell.length_b   1.000
_cell.length_c   1.000
_cell.angle_alpha   90.00
_cell.angle_beta   90.00
_cell.angle_gamma   90.00
#
_symmetry.space_group_name_H-M   'P 1'
#
loop_
_entity.id
_entity.type
_entity.pdbx_description
1 polymer ?
#
loop_
_entity_poly.entity_id
_entity_poly.type
_entity_poly.pdbx_seq_one_letter_code
_entity_poly.pdbx_strand_id
1 'polypeptide(L)'
;MRTTMKAALAVPATCALIFVGAGGAMASGLHADDDATYTMKLTDTMGNKSGSSSTAKVTVEGDKLSVEINGKGFTPNSPHAQHFHGSFSENKNFTCPTSAADKDGDGQVNTEEGLPMYGDIMISLTTTGDTSPKSGLAIDRMPTADAEGNLSYTRTIDLPAGAGAKLKNLHIVQHGLDANGNGKYDLDALGESTFAKSLGASGVPEEATNPATCGTISGAAVGAAPTGGVDTGDGTTGGVEAMGTLGLGALALTGAGGAMAYRRRLNQR
;
A
#
# COMPACT_ATOMS: atom_id res chain seq x y z
N MET A 1 31.26 59.19 -58.63
CA MET A 1 30.23 60.21 -58.30
C MET A 1 29.65 59.80 -56.94
N ARG A 2 30.17 60.34 -55.87
CA ARG A 2 29.71 61.52 -55.13
C ARG A 2 28.19 61.59 -55.04
N THR A 3 27.62 61.23 -53.83
CA THR A 3 27.15 62.33 -53.00
C THR A 3 26.80 61.74 -51.59
N THR A 4 27.43 62.33 -50.64
CA THR A 4 27.15 62.32 -49.20
C THR A 4 25.92 63.17 -48.90
N MET A 5 25.07 62.73 -47.95
CA MET A 5 24.34 63.72 -47.16
C MET A 5 24.03 63.19 -45.74
N LYS A 6 24.22 64.15 -44.87
CA LYS A 6 24.29 64.07 -43.41
C LYS A 6 22.93 64.18 -42.77
N ALA A 7 22.86 63.53 -41.58
CA ALA A 7 22.32 64.01 -40.31
C ALA A 7 20.83 64.43 -40.23
N ALA A 8 20.19 63.84 -39.22
CA ALA A 8 19.62 64.60 -38.11
C ALA A 8 19.17 63.66 -36.98
N LEU A 9 19.67 63.90 -35.79
CA LEU A 9 19.13 63.42 -34.54
C LEU A 9 17.73 64.04 -34.32
N ALA A 10 16.80 63.19 -33.89
CA ALA A 10 15.63 63.61 -33.13
C ALA A 10 15.28 62.52 -32.08
N VAL A 11 15.53 62.87 -30.84
CA VAL A 11 14.98 62.18 -29.67
C VAL A 11 13.63 62.83 -29.38
N PRO A 12 12.58 62.05 -29.16
CA PRO A 12 11.59 62.47 -28.19
C PRO A 12 11.26 61.37 -27.16
N ALA A 13 11.42 61.79 -25.93
CA ALA A 13 10.54 61.64 -24.77
C ALA A 13 9.79 60.32 -24.58
N THR A 14 10.26 59.66 -23.57
CA THR A 14 9.58 58.78 -22.63
C THR A 14 8.08 58.99 -22.47
N CYS A 15 7.31 57.93 -22.75
CA CYS A 15 6.09 57.64 -22.04
C CYS A 15 6.20 56.21 -21.47
N ALA A 16 6.52 56.14 -20.20
CA ALA A 16 6.42 54.91 -19.43
C ALA A 16 4.93 54.59 -19.21
N LEU A 17 4.41 53.69 -20.02
CA LEU A 17 3.13 53.01 -19.71
C LEU A 17 3.43 51.86 -18.76
N ILE A 18 3.13 52.09 -17.49
CA ILE A 18 3.06 51.05 -16.49
C ILE A 18 1.83 50.20 -16.85
N PHE A 19 2.03 49.11 -17.56
CA PHE A 19 1.06 48.03 -17.61
C PHE A 19 1.12 47.31 -16.26
N VAL A 20 0.17 47.66 -15.40
CA VAL A 20 -0.24 46.76 -14.31
C VAL A 20 -0.92 45.56 -14.98
N GLY A 21 -0.09 44.61 -15.39
CA GLY A 21 -0.55 43.30 -15.78
C GLY A 21 -1.16 42.67 -14.56
N ALA A 22 -2.49 42.54 -14.54
CA ALA A 22 -3.15 41.57 -13.68
C ALA A 22 -2.52 40.22 -13.98
N GLY A 23 -1.57 39.83 -13.16
CA GLY A 23 -1.04 38.48 -13.15
C GLY A 23 -2.21 37.56 -12.85
N GLY A 24 -2.78 36.97 -13.89
CA GLY A 24 -3.56 35.75 -13.72
C GLY A 24 -2.64 34.77 -13.03
N ALA A 25 -2.90 34.53 -11.77
CA ALA A 25 -2.38 33.34 -11.09
C ALA A 25 -2.89 32.16 -11.92
N MET A 26 -2.05 31.69 -12.85
CA MET A 26 -2.14 30.33 -13.30
C MET A 26 -1.97 29.56 -12.01
N ALA A 27 -3.06 29.10 -11.46
CA ALA A 27 -3.04 27.99 -10.55
C ALA A 27 -2.41 26.85 -11.37
N SER A 28 -1.07 26.78 -11.35
CA SER A 28 -0.37 25.53 -11.59
C SER A 28 -1.02 24.59 -10.61
N GLY A 29 -1.89 23.71 -11.09
CA GLY A 29 -2.37 22.62 -10.31
C GLY A 29 -1.10 21.96 -9.79
N LEU A 30 -0.86 22.19 -8.51
CA LEU A 30 0.10 21.43 -7.75
C LEU A 30 -0.42 20.01 -7.74
N HIS A 31 -0.06 19.25 -8.77
CA HIS A 31 0.17 17.83 -8.59
C HIS A 31 1.44 17.75 -7.75
N ALA A 32 1.29 18.18 -6.49
CA ALA A 32 2.33 18.08 -5.52
C ALA A 32 2.45 16.59 -5.18
N ASP A 33 3.60 16.01 -5.53
CA ASP A 33 4.25 14.94 -4.82
C ASP A 33 3.66 13.54 -4.92
N ASP A 34 3.18 13.15 -6.09
CA ASP A 34 2.89 11.74 -6.33
C ASP A 34 4.15 10.93 -6.72
N ASP A 35 5.28 11.60 -6.96
CA ASP A 35 6.54 10.94 -7.28
C ASP A 35 7.27 10.57 -5.98
N ALA A 36 7.36 9.29 -5.69
CA ALA A 36 7.99 8.79 -4.49
C ALA A 36 8.64 7.42 -4.70
N THR A 37 9.76 7.19 -4.02
CA THR A 37 10.39 5.88 -3.95
C THR A 37 10.36 5.37 -2.52
N TYR A 38 9.90 4.15 -2.35
CA TYR A 38 9.81 3.47 -1.08
C TYR A 38 10.65 2.20 -1.11
N THR A 39 11.19 1.84 0.03
CA THR A 39 11.82 0.53 0.24
C THR A 39 11.06 -0.23 1.31
N MET A 40 10.96 -1.54 1.14
CA MET A 40 10.24 -2.41 2.05
C MET A 40 11.12 -3.63 2.35
N LYS A 41 11.06 -4.09 3.59
CA LYS A 41 11.52 -5.44 3.95
C LYS A 41 10.28 -6.28 4.20
N LEU A 42 10.21 -7.41 3.52
CA LEU A 42 9.15 -8.39 3.68
C LEU A 42 9.75 -9.57 4.45
N THR A 43 9.14 -9.92 5.56
CA THR A 43 9.58 -11.01 6.42
C THR A 43 8.38 -11.79 6.93
N ASP A 44 8.61 -12.96 7.45
CA ASP A 44 7.58 -13.74 8.14
C ASP A 44 7.23 -13.08 9.48
N THR A 45 6.26 -12.15 9.44
CA THR A 45 5.74 -11.48 10.63
C THR A 45 4.67 -12.30 11.35
N MET A 46 4.09 -13.27 10.65
CA MET A 46 3.01 -14.14 11.13
C MET A 46 3.53 -15.27 12.03
N GLY A 47 4.78 -15.65 11.87
CA GLY A 47 5.34 -16.80 12.56
C GLY A 47 5.05 -18.14 11.88
N ASN A 48 4.66 -18.10 10.60
CA ASN A 48 4.35 -19.29 9.79
C ASN A 48 5.59 -20.14 9.46
N LYS A 49 6.76 -19.69 9.88
CA LYS A 49 8.05 -20.38 9.68
C LYS A 49 8.38 -20.61 8.20
N SER A 50 7.93 -19.69 7.35
CA SER A 50 8.14 -19.80 5.90
C SER A 50 9.60 -19.87 5.49
N GLY A 51 10.53 -19.32 6.28
CA GLY A 51 11.94 -19.17 5.94
C GLY A 51 12.19 -18.09 4.87
N SER A 52 11.14 -17.50 4.32
CA SER A 52 11.18 -16.56 3.21
C SER A 52 11.46 -15.13 3.67
N SER A 53 12.13 -14.39 2.82
CA SER A 53 12.31 -12.94 3.02
C SER A 53 12.55 -12.24 1.68
N SER A 54 12.13 -10.98 1.59
CA SER A 54 12.35 -10.16 0.38
C SER A 54 12.70 -8.71 0.74
N THR A 55 13.26 -8.03 -0.25
CA THR A 55 13.30 -6.57 -0.30
C THR A 55 12.50 -6.11 -1.52
N ALA A 56 11.73 -5.06 -1.34
CA ALA A 56 11.02 -4.43 -2.44
C ALA A 56 11.42 -2.96 -2.54
N LYS A 57 11.58 -2.49 -3.78
CA LYS A 57 11.65 -1.09 -4.15
C LYS A 57 10.40 -0.75 -4.95
N VAL A 58 9.69 0.27 -4.52
CA VAL A 58 8.43 0.72 -5.09
C VAL A 58 8.57 2.19 -5.46
N THR A 59 8.43 2.51 -6.73
CA THR A 59 8.52 3.88 -7.23
C THR A 59 7.21 4.27 -7.88
N VAL A 60 6.67 5.42 -7.48
CA VAL A 60 5.50 6.06 -8.08
C VAL A 60 5.96 7.25 -8.89
N GLU A 61 5.49 7.35 -10.12
CA GLU A 61 5.69 8.50 -11.01
C GLU A 61 4.35 8.79 -11.69
N GLY A 62 3.63 9.78 -11.18
CA GLY A 62 2.25 10.07 -11.59
C GLY A 62 1.36 8.84 -11.41
N ASP A 63 0.77 8.36 -12.51
CA ASP A 63 -0.10 7.16 -12.53
C ASP A 63 0.67 5.84 -12.79
N LYS A 64 2.00 5.86 -12.71
CA LYS A 64 2.83 4.65 -12.88
C LYS A 64 3.39 4.18 -11.56
N LEU A 65 3.33 2.88 -11.37
CA LEU A 65 3.91 2.16 -10.24
C LEU A 65 4.96 1.18 -10.75
N SER A 66 6.22 1.45 -10.47
CA SER A 66 7.30 0.51 -10.73
C SER A 66 7.64 -0.27 -9.48
N VAL A 67 7.61 -1.59 -9.57
CA VAL A 67 7.87 -2.49 -8.44
C VAL A 67 9.01 -3.42 -8.82
N GLU A 68 10.02 -3.48 -7.95
CA GLU A 68 11.14 -4.42 -8.02
C GLU A 68 11.19 -5.19 -6.69
N ILE A 69 11.15 -6.53 -6.75
CA ILE A 69 11.21 -7.40 -5.58
C ILE A 69 12.31 -8.43 -5.80
N ASN A 70 13.15 -8.62 -4.79
CA ASN A 70 14.16 -9.67 -4.74
C ASN A 70 14.02 -10.40 -3.40
N GLY A 71 13.83 -11.71 -3.48
CA GLY A 71 13.56 -12.56 -2.33
C GLY A 71 14.32 -13.87 -2.36
N LYS A 72 14.29 -14.57 -1.24
CA LYS A 72 14.92 -15.88 -1.05
C LYS A 72 14.16 -16.71 -0.02
N GLY A 73 14.41 -18.01 -0.01
CA GLY A 73 13.81 -18.95 0.93
C GLY A 73 12.37 -19.31 0.58
N PHE A 74 11.97 -19.07 -0.65
CA PHE A 74 10.65 -19.44 -1.18
C PHE A 74 10.64 -20.90 -1.60
N THR A 75 9.45 -21.51 -1.68
CA THR A 75 9.28 -22.89 -2.17
C THR A 75 9.82 -22.99 -3.59
N PRO A 76 10.85 -23.82 -3.84
CA PRO A 76 11.52 -23.88 -5.14
C PRO A 76 10.59 -24.26 -6.28
N ASN A 77 10.86 -23.71 -7.47
CA ASN A 77 10.13 -24.01 -8.71
C ASN A 77 8.61 -23.83 -8.61
N SER A 78 8.14 -23.08 -7.61
CA SER A 78 6.73 -22.88 -7.32
C SER A 78 6.32 -21.42 -7.56
N PRO A 79 5.10 -21.18 -8.04
CA PRO A 79 4.58 -19.82 -8.18
C PRO A 79 4.24 -19.25 -6.78
N HIS A 80 4.50 -17.97 -6.61
CA HIS A 80 4.20 -17.25 -5.39
C HIS A 80 3.26 -16.09 -5.69
N ALA A 81 2.01 -16.20 -5.25
CA ALA A 81 1.07 -15.09 -5.35
C ALA A 81 1.57 -13.94 -4.48
N GLN A 82 1.55 -12.73 -5.03
CA GLN A 82 1.96 -11.55 -4.29
C GLN A 82 1.09 -10.35 -4.66
N HIS A 83 0.73 -9.57 -3.65
CA HIS A 83 -0.25 -8.50 -3.80
C HIS A 83 0.10 -7.30 -2.93
N PHE A 84 -0.30 -6.11 -3.40
CA PHE A 84 -0.54 -5.02 -2.47
C PHE A 84 -1.90 -5.22 -1.81
N HIS A 85 -1.91 -5.25 -0.52
CA HIS A 85 -3.09 -5.36 0.33
C HIS A 85 -3.38 -4.05 1.06
N GLY A 86 -4.65 -3.82 1.41
CA GLY A 86 -5.10 -2.64 2.14
C GLY A 86 -6.45 -2.16 1.66
N SER A 87 -6.59 -0.83 1.50
CA SER A 87 -7.78 -0.21 0.91
C SER A 87 -7.44 1.14 0.29
N PHE A 88 -7.99 1.42 -0.89
CA PHE A 88 -7.93 2.75 -1.49
C PHE A 88 -9.02 3.69 -0.98
N SER A 89 -10.09 3.16 -0.39
CA SER A 89 -11.26 3.93 0.05
C SER A 89 -11.29 4.17 1.56
N GLU A 90 -10.71 3.29 2.35
CA GLU A 90 -10.74 3.38 3.81
C GLU A 90 -9.50 4.11 4.34
N ASN A 91 -9.70 4.96 5.33
CA ASN A 91 -8.61 5.55 6.12
C ASN A 91 -8.28 4.64 7.32
N LYS A 92 -8.17 3.34 7.07
CA LYS A 92 -7.79 2.35 8.08
C LYS A 92 -6.30 2.07 7.98
N ASN A 93 -5.62 2.08 9.11
CA ASN A 93 -4.24 1.61 9.18
C ASN A 93 -4.25 0.08 9.17
N PHE A 94 -4.01 -0.48 7.99
CA PHE A 94 -3.74 -1.91 7.87
C PHE A 94 -2.30 -2.19 8.32
N THR A 95 -2.06 -3.39 8.83
CA THR A 95 -0.76 -3.82 9.33
C THR A 95 -0.46 -5.24 8.89
N CYS A 96 0.81 -5.61 8.88
CA CYS A 96 1.16 -7.02 8.76
C CYS A 96 0.64 -7.81 9.97
N PRO A 97 0.05 -8.98 9.76
CA PRO A 97 -0.35 -9.86 10.87
C PRO A 97 0.84 -10.33 11.69
N THR A 98 0.57 -10.72 12.90
CA THR A 98 1.50 -11.45 13.77
C THR A 98 0.88 -12.80 14.12
N SER A 99 1.60 -13.67 14.80
CA SER A 99 1.08 -14.96 15.28
C SER A 99 -0.18 -14.84 16.16
N ALA A 100 -0.51 -13.66 16.67
CA ALA A 100 -1.77 -13.42 17.37
C ALA A 100 -3.01 -13.45 16.44
N ALA A 101 -2.81 -13.45 15.14
CA ALA A 101 -3.88 -13.61 14.15
C ALA A 101 -4.31 -15.07 13.96
N ASP A 102 -3.49 -16.04 14.33
CA ASP A 102 -3.85 -17.46 14.41
C ASP A 102 -5.02 -17.63 15.40
N LYS A 103 -6.22 -17.91 14.89
CA LYS A 103 -7.45 -17.96 15.67
C LYS A 103 -7.88 -19.38 15.99
N ASP A 104 -7.54 -20.31 15.13
CA ASP A 104 -7.88 -21.72 15.35
C ASP A 104 -6.79 -22.49 16.09
N GLY A 105 -5.60 -21.90 16.24
CA GLY A 105 -4.51 -22.43 17.06
C GLY A 105 -3.73 -23.54 16.35
N ASP A 106 -3.77 -23.60 15.02
CA ASP A 106 -3.06 -24.60 14.24
C ASP A 106 -1.56 -24.29 14.07
N GLY A 107 -1.13 -23.10 14.48
CA GLY A 107 0.25 -22.61 14.40
C GLY A 107 0.60 -21.95 13.08
N GLN A 108 -0.39 -21.70 12.24
CA GLN A 108 -0.29 -20.93 11.01
C GLN A 108 -1.23 -19.72 11.07
N VAL A 109 -0.89 -18.66 10.40
CA VAL A 109 -1.83 -17.58 10.08
C VAL A 109 -2.19 -17.73 8.62
N ASN A 110 -3.36 -18.26 8.36
CA ASN A 110 -3.86 -18.44 7.00
C ASN A 110 -4.35 -17.12 6.39
N THR A 111 -4.80 -17.16 5.13
CA THR A 111 -5.22 -15.95 4.43
C THR A 111 -6.43 -15.29 5.07
N GLU A 112 -7.45 -16.06 5.50
CA GLU A 112 -8.65 -15.51 6.14
C GLU A 112 -8.37 -14.86 7.48
N GLU A 113 -7.43 -15.40 8.23
CA GLU A 113 -7.00 -14.88 9.52
C GLU A 113 -6.18 -13.62 9.40
N GLY A 114 -5.33 -13.54 8.36
CA GLY A 114 -4.53 -12.36 8.06
C GLY A 114 -5.33 -11.20 7.48
N LEU A 115 -6.38 -11.49 6.71
CA LEU A 115 -7.16 -10.51 5.96
C LEU A 115 -7.69 -9.33 6.79
N PRO A 116 -8.21 -9.50 8.01
CA PRO A 116 -8.65 -8.38 8.85
C PRO A 116 -7.54 -7.38 9.19
N MET A 117 -6.27 -7.81 9.13
CA MET A 117 -5.11 -6.99 9.45
C MET A 117 -4.50 -6.35 8.22
N TYR A 118 -4.22 -7.09 7.15
CA TYR A 118 -3.61 -6.51 5.95
C TYR A 118 -4.61 -5.98 4.92
N GLY A 119 -5.91 -6.30 5.04
CA GLY A 119 -6.96 -5.80 4.15
C GLY A 119 -7.06 -6.56 2.83
N ASP A 120 -7.93 -6.07 1.94
CA ASP A 120 -8.22 -6.69 0.66
C ASP A 120 -7.05 -6.57 -0.34
N ILE A 121 -7.06 -7.40 -1.39
CA ILE A 121 -6.16 -7.24 -2.51
C ILE A 121 -6.51 -5.96 -3.27
N MET A 122 -5.53 -5.06 -3.42
CA MET A 122 -5.67 -3.83 -4.20
C MET A 122 -5.00 -3.95 -5.56
N ILE A 123 -3.81 -4.55 -5.61
CA ILE A 123 -3.03 -4.75 -6.83
C ILE A 123 -2.43 -6.14 -6.79
N SER A 124 -2.66 -6.93 -7.84
CA SER A 124 -2.01 -8.23 -8.03
C SER A 124 -0.69 -8.05 -8.77
N LEU A 125 0.40 -8.54 -8.20
CA LEU A 125 1.74 -8.41 -8.77
C LEU A 125 2.02 -9.56 -9.77
N THR A 126 1.15 -9.67 -10.77
CA THR A 126 1.33 -10.61 -11.88
C THR A 126 2.49 -10.18 -12.78
N THR A 127 3.13 -11.13 -13.44
CA THR A 127 4.24 -10.87 -14.37
C THR A 127 3.76 -10.29 -15.70
N THR A 128 2.53 -10.57 -16.09
CA THR A 128 1.88 -10.07 -17.32
C THR A 128 0.40 -9.86 -17.14
N GLY A 129 -0.23 -9.10 -18.03
CA GLY A 129 -1.70 -8.93 -18.10
C GLY A 129 -2.29 -8.12 -16.95
N ASP A 130 -3.51 -8.46 -16.57
CA ASP A 130 -4.31 -7.75 -15.56
C ASP A 130 -3.67 -7.81 -14.16
N THR A 131 -3.69 -6.67 -13.47
CA THR A 131 -3.17 -6.49 -12.11
C THR A 131 -4.25 -6.12 -11.11
N SER A 132 -5.51 -6.17 -11.52
CA SER A 132 -6.63 -5.88 -10.63
C SER A 132 -6.78 -6.96 -9.53
N PRO A 133 -7.58 -6.71 -8.50
CA PRO A 133 -7.89 -7.70 -7.45
C PRO A 133 -8.41 -9.03 -8.00
N LYS A 134 -9.04 -9.04 -9.18
CA LYS A 134 -9.55 -10.26 -9.83
C LYS A 134 -8.45 -11.24 -10.23
N SER A 135 -7.23 -10.75 -10.36
CA SER A 135 -6.04 -11.56 -10.67
C SER A 135 -5.35 -12.14 -9.43
N GLY A 136 -5.97 -12.07 -8.25
CA GLY A 136 -5.37 -12.56 -7.00
C GLY A 136 -4.98 -14.03 -7.03
N LEU A 137 -5.73 -14.87 -7.73
CA LEU A 137 -5.43 -16.30 -7.92
C LEU A 137 -4.98 -16.64 -9.35
N ALA A 138 -4.47 -15.69 -10.11
CA ALA A 138 -3.92 -15.93 -11.44
C ALA A 138 -2.51 -16.56 -11.35
N ILE A 139 -2.42 -17.74 -10.80
CA ILE A 139 -1.18 -18.44 -10.43
C ILE A 139 -0.25 -18.65 -11.65
N ASP A 140 -0.80 -18.88 -12.83
CA ASP A 140 -0.08 -18.99 -14.09
C ASP A 140 0.68 -17.71 -14.50
N ARG A 141 0.36 -16.59 -13.88
CA ARG A 141 0.96 -15.28 -14.11
C ARG A 141 1.69 -14.71 -12.89
N MET A 142 1.77 -15.45 -11.81
CA MET A 142 2.56 -15.05 -10.65
C MET A 142 4.05 -15.37 -10.86
N PRO A 143 4.97 -14.64 -10.22
CA PRO A 143 6.39 -14.98 -10.31
C PRO A 143 6.65 -16.34 -9.68
N THR A 144 7.57 -17.06 -10.28
CA THR A 144 8.00 -18.40 -9.84
C THR A 144 9.40 -18.31 -9.25
N ALA A 145 9.60 -18.92 -8.09
CA ALA A 145 10.93 -19.03 -7.50
C ALA A 145 11.81 -20.00 -8.32
N ASP A 146 13.10 -19.75 -8.35
CA ASP A 146 14.07 -20.65 -8.98
C ASP A 146 14.28 -21.94 -8.15
N ALA A 147 15.18 -22.82 -8.63
CA ALA A 147 15.49 -24.08 -7.96
C ALA A 147 16.14 -23.89 -6.58
N GLU A 148 16.74 -22.75 -6.33
CA GLU A 148 17.37 -22.36 -5.06
C GLU A 148 16.42 -21.58 -4.13
N GLY A 149 15.16 -21.36 -4.56
CA GLY A 149 14.16 -20.61 -3.81
C GLY A 149 14.35 -19.09 -3.86
N ASN A 150 15.08 -18.58 -4.87
CA ASN A 150 15.15 -17.14 -5.08
C ASN A 150 13.95 -16.69 -5.92
N LEU A 151 13.38 -15.56 -5.56
CA LEU A 151 12.25 -14.92 -6.25
C LEU A 151 12.68 -13.55 -6.75
N SER A 152 12.47 -13.29 -8.03
CA SER A 152 12.70 -11.98 -8.63
C SER A 152 11.46 -11.52 -9.39
N TYR A 153 11.11 -10.24 -9.19
CA TYR A 153 9.96 -9.62 -9.86
C TYR A 153 10.30 -8.18 -10.21
N THR A 154 9.98 -7.78 -11.43
CA THR A 154 10.07 -6.39 -11.87
C THR A 154 8.93 -6.09 -12.83
N ARG A 155 8.16 -5.04 -12.54
CA ARG A 155 7.07 -4.60 -13.41
C ARG A 155 6.71 -3.14 -13.16
N THR A 156 6.32 -2.45 -14.24
CA THR A 156 5.60 -1.16 -14.17
C THR A 156 4.12 -1.40 -14.44
N ILE A 157 3.28 -0.84 -13.58
CA ILE A 157 1.83 -1.03 -13.52
C ILE A 157 1.16 0.33 -13.65
N ASP A 158 0.06 0.41 -14.38
CA ASP A 158 -0.81 1.58 -14.39
C ASP A 158 -1.68 1.59 -13.14
N LEU A 159 -1.64 2.70 -12.41
CA LEU A 159 -2.46 2.90 -11.22
C LEU A 159 -3.80 3.57 -11.59
N PRO A 160 -4.88 3.26 -10.87
CA PRO A 160 -6.06 4.11 -10.89
C PRO A 160 -5.71 5.54 -10.46
N ALA A 161 -6.37 6.54 -11.04
CA ALA A 161 -6.15 7.94 -10.70
C ALA A 161 -6.22 8.18 -9.18
N GLY A 162 -5.19 8.83 -8.61
CA GLY A 162 -5.08 9.13 -7.18
C GLY A 162 -4.70 7.95 -6.29
N ALA A 163 -4.46 6.76 -6.85
CA ALA A 163 -4.02 5.60 -6.05
C ALA A 163 -2.58 5.76 -5.55
N GLY A 164 -1.73 6.51 -6.25
CA GLY A 164 -0.35 6.79 -5.84
C GLY A 164 -0.26 7.37 -4.43
N ALA A 165 -1.09 8.35 -4.11
CA ALA A 165 -1.16 8.97 -2.78
C ALA A 165 -1.59 8.00 -1.66
N LYS A 166 -2.21 6.86 -2.01
CA LYS A 166 -2.70 5.85 -1.07
C LYS A 166 -1.72 4.70 -0.84
N LEU A 167 -0.65 4.61 -1.61
CA LEU A 167 0.31 3.50 -1.50
C LEU A 167 0.93 3.37 -0.12
N LYS A 168 1.10 4.47 0.62
CA LYS A 168 1.61 4.46 2.01
C LYS A 168 0.75 3.61 2.97
N ASN A 169 -0.52 3.38 2.61
CA ASN A 169 -1.46 2.61 3.41
C ASN A 169 -1.53 1.14 2.97
N LEU A 170 -0.73 0.75 1.98
CA LEU A 170 -0.71 -0.61 1.47
C LEU A 170 0.49 -1.39 1.99
N HIS A 171 0.34 -2.69 1.99
CA HIS A 171 1.36 -3.66 2.37
C HIS A 171 1.57 -4.63 1.24
N ILE A 172 2.79 -5.13 1.05
CA ILE A 172 3.00 -6.28 0.17
C ILE A 172 2.92 -7.53 1.02
N VAL A 173 2.08 -8.46 0.59
CA VAL A 173 2.03 -9.83 1.10
C VAL A 173 2.44 -10.77 -0.02
N GLN A 174 3.37 -11.67 0.27
CA GLN A 174 3.77 -12.76 -0.61
C GLN A 174 3.27 -14.06 0.01
N HIS A 175 2.62 -14.88 -0.80
CA HIS A 175 2.02 -16.14 -0.39
C HIS A 175 2.83 -17.33 -0.87
N GLY A 176 2.60 -18.45 -0.26
CA GLY A 176 3.23 -19.71 -0.60
C GLY A 176 4.39 -20.04 0.34
N LEU A 177 4.22 -21.10 1.10
CA LEU A 177 5.23 -21.65 1.99
C LEU A 177 5.19 -23.18 1.92
N ASP A 178 6.29 -23.82 2.26
CA ASP A 178 6.43 -25.26 2.35
C ASP A 178 6.42 -25.63 3.84
N ALA A 179 5.26 -26.03 4.35
CA ALA A 179 5.07 -26.26 5.79
C ALA A 179 5.72 -27.54 6.28
N ASN A 180 5.86 -28.53 5.40
CA ASN A 180 6.44 -29.84 5.75
C ASN A 180 7.90 -30.03 5.28
N GLY A 181 8.47 -29.06 4.56
CA GLY A 181 9.87 -29.05 4.14
C GLY A 181 10.20 -29.99 2.97
N ASN A 182 9.21 -30.35 2.17
CA ASN A 182 9.39 -31.29 1.05
C ASN A 182 9.69 -30.64 -0.30
N GLY A 183 9.75 -29.30 -0.36
CA GLY A 183 10.12 -28.51 -1.54
C GLY A 183 8.99 -28.26 -2.53
N LYS A 184 7.73 -28.43 -2.15
CA LYS A 184 6.55 -28.22 -3.01
C LYS A 184 5.32 -27.87 -2.19
N TYR A 185 4.28 -27.37 -2.85
CA TYR A 185 2.95 -27.27 -2.24
C TYR A 185 2.18 -28.56 -2.44
N ASP A 186 1.62 -29.11 -1.38
CA ASP A 186 0.77 -30.29 -1.45
C ASP A 186 -0.35 -30.24 -0.39
N LEU A 187 -1.25 -31.22 -0.47
CA LEU A 187 -2.38 -31.32 0.43
C LEU A 187 -2.06 -32.05 1.75
N ASP A 188 -0.86 -32.63 1.85
CA ASP A 188 -0.52 -33.52 2.97
C ASP A 188 -0.14 -32.73 4.24
N ALA A 189 0.35 -31.50 4.07
CA ALA A 189 0.79 -30.67 5.19
C ALA A 189 -0.38 -29.94 5.90
N LEU A 190 -1.08 -29.09 5.14
CA LEU A 190 -2.11 -28.18 5.67
C LEU A 190 -3.50 -28.43 5.05
N GLY A 191 -3.62 -29.37 4.12
CA GLY A 191 -4.87 -29.65 3.43
C GLY A 191 -5.20 -28.66 2.30
N GLU A 192 -6.49 -28.59 1.96
CA GLU A 192 -6.99 -27.74 0.88
C GLU A 192 -7.30 -26.33 1.39
N SER A 193 -6.88 -25.31 0.63
CA SER A 193 -7.11 -23.90 0.95
C SER A 193 -8.59 -23.57 1.05
N THR A 194 -9.01 -23.14 2.23
CA THR A 194 -10.37 -22.65 2.48
C THR A 194 -10.60 -21.33 1.75
N PHE A 195 -9.56 -20.47 1.68
CA PHE A 195 -9.62 -19.23 0.94
C PHE A 195 -9.83 -19.46 -0.56
N ALA A 196 -9.01 -20.28 -1.20
CA ALA A 196 -9.16 -20.58 -2.62
C ALA A 196 -10.54 -21.19 -2.91
N LYS A 197 -11.00 -22.09 -2.06
CA LYS A 197 -12.32 -22.73 -2.16
C LYS A 197 -13.47 -21.73 -2.04
N SER A 198 -13.35 -20.73 -1.17
CA SER A 198 -14.34 -19.65 -1.04
C SER A 198 -14.48 -18.80 -2.32
N LEU A 199 -13.42 -18.77 -3.14
CA LEU A 199 -13.38 -18.12 -4.45
C LEU A 199 -13.72 -19.05 -5.61
N GLY A 200 -14.12 -20.31 -5.33
CA GLY A 200 -14.51 -21.31 -6.33
C GLY A 200 -13.38 -22.11 -6.94
N ALA A 201 -12.15 -22.00 -6.43
CA ALA A 201 -11.02 -22.83 -6.82
C ALA A 201 -10.93 -24.05 -5.88
N SER A 202 -10.77 -25.26 -6.43
CA SER A 202 -10.66 -26.50 -5.66
C SER A 202 -9.30 -27.18 -5.94
N GLY A 203 -8.84 -28.00 -4.99
CA GLY A 203 -7.58 -28.72 -5.10
C GLY A 203 -6.34 -27.85 -4.93
N VAL A 204 -6.49 -26.61 -4.47
CA VAL A 204 -5.38 -25.69 -4.17
C VAL A 204 -4.88 -26.00 -2.76
N PRO A 205 -3.61 -26.37 -2.56
CA PRO A 205 -3.06 -26.57 -1.21
C PRO A 205 -3.11 -25.29 -0.39
N GLU A 206 -3.39 -25.40 0.90
CA GLU A 206 -3.34 -24.27 1.86
C GLU A 206 -1.94 -23.65 1.86
N GLU A 207 -0.88 -24.45 1.72
CA GLU A 207 0.50 -23.99 1.60
C GLU A 207 0.68 -22.95 0.49
N ALA A 208 -0.05 -23.06 -0.64
CA ALA A 208 0.07 -22.12 -1.76
C ALA A 208 -0.58 -20.77 -1.48
N THR A 209 -1.52 -20.70 -0.55
CA THR A 209 -2.28 -19.49 -0.22
C THR A 209 -1.89 -18.84 1.08
N ASN A 210 -1.26 -19.59 2.01
CA ASN A 210 -0.83 -19.00 3.27
C ASN A 210 0.22 -17.92 3.06
N PRO A 211 0.12 -16.80 3.78
CA PRO A 211 1.10 -15.74 3.68
C PRO A 211 2.47 -16.21 4.19
N ALA A 212 3.49 -16.05 3.35
CA ALA A 212 4.87 -16.37 3.66
C ALA A 212 5.64 -15.16 4.23
N THR A 213 5.39 -13.98 3.65
CA THR A 213 6.00 -12.73 4.11
C THR A 213 5.03 -11.57 3.99
N CYS A 214 5.23 -10.57 4.84
CA CYS A 214 4.53 -9.30 4.78
C CYS A 214 5.50 -8.15 5.04
N GLY A 215 5.29 -7.02 4.39
CA GLY A 215 6.09 -5.82 4.59
C GLY A 215 5.30 -4.54 4.37
N THR A 216 5.58 -3.55 5.21
CA THR A 216 5.02 -2.21 5.13
C THR A 216 5.99 -1.27 4.42
N ILE A 217 5.48 -0.25 3.77
CA ILE A 217 6.30 0.83 3.21
C ILE A 217 7.02 1.54 4.36
N SER A 218 8.37 1.53 4.31
CA SER A 218 9.19 2.21 5.31
C SER A 218 8.98 3.73 5.23
N GLY A 219 8.58 4.35 6.35
CA GLY A 219 8.20 5.77 6.41
C GLY A 219 6.69 6.01 6.33
N ALA A 220 5.88 5.00 6.01
CA ALA A 220 4.46 5.04 6.34
C ALA A 220 4.36 4.91 7.86
N ALA A 221 3.95 5.97 8.53
CA ALA A 221 3.75 5.94 9.96
C ALA A 221 2.61 4.96 10.27
N VAL A 222 2.96 3.78 10.74
CA VAL A 222 2.00 2.86 11.33
C VAL A 222 1.52 3.54 12.60
N GLY A 223 0.32 4.13 12.54
CA GLY A 223 -0.34 4.66 13.72
C GLY A 223 0.24 5.95 14.34
N ALA A 224 1.04 6.74 13.63
CA ALA A 224 1.23 8.12 14.05
C ALA A 224 -0.05 8.89 13.74
N ALA A 225 -0.83 9.19 14.77
CA ALA A 225 -1.79 10.29 14.69
C ALA A 225 -1.06 11.49 14.08
N PRO A 226 -1.72 12.29 13.21
CA PRO A 226 -1.09 13.48 12.67
C PRO A 226 -0.60 14.33 13.84
N THR A 227 0.70 14.40 14.06
CA THR A 227 1.34 15.40 14.88
C THR A 227 1.43 16.70 14.07
N GLY A 228 0.27 17.19 13.67
CA GLY A 228 0.07 18.48 13.11
C GLY A 228 -0.75 19.26 14.10
N GLY A 229 -0.15 19.64 15.21
CA GLY A 229 -0.60 20.82 15.90
C GLY A 229 -0.43 21.95 14.91
N VAL A 230 -1.53 22.56 14.45
CA VAL A 230 -1.46 23.89 13.87
C VAL A 230 -0.80 24.76 14.94
N ASP A 231 0.36 25.29 14.62
CA ASP A 231 1.01 26.35 15.38
C ASP A 231 0.06 27.55 15.36
N THR A 232 -0.92 27.52 16.26
CA THR A 232 -1.75 28.69 16.52
C THR A 232 -0.93 29.60 17.40
N GLY A 233 -0.27 30.54 16.73
CA GLY A 233 0.21 31.82 17.20
C GLY A 233 0.57 31.94 18.66
N ASP A 234 1.82 32.21 18.89
CA ASP A 234 2.40 32.77 20.11
C ASP A 234 1.64 34.03 20.55
N GLY A 235 0.58 33.79 21.27
CA GLY A 235 -0.18 34.83 21.94
C GLY A 235 0.27 34.96 23.39
N THR A 236 1.31 35.74 23.61
CA THR A 236 1.66 36.22 24.97
C THR A 236 0.49 36.97 25.59
N THR A 237 -0.23 36.34 26.49
CA THR A 237 -0.98 37.05 27.54
C THR A 237 -0.73 36.38 28.87
N GLY A 238 -0.08 37.15 29.73
CA GLY A 238 0.18 36.78 31.10
C GLY A 238 -1.06 36.58 31.92
N GLY A 239 -0.94 35.68 32.86
CA GLY A 239 -1.56 35.70 34.19
C GLY A 239 -3.07 35.53 34.27
N VAL A 240 -3.53 34.47 34.86
CA VAL A 240 -4.20 34.45 36.18
C VAL A 240 -4.29 33.00 36.68
N GLU A 241 -3.78 32.82 37.87
CA GLU A 241 -4.03 31.64 38.68
C GLU A 241 -5.52 31.61 39.10
N ALA A 242 -6.17 30.47 39.00
CA ALA A 242 -7.30 30.14 39.86
C ALA A 242 -7.56 28.63 39.90
N MET A 243 -7.47 28.10 41.07
CA MET A 243 -7.96 26.79 41.53
C MET A 243 -9.40 26.51 41.13
N GLY A 244 -9.69 25.23 40.90
CA GLY A 244 -11.08 24.75 40.84
C GLY A 244 -11.20 23.25 40.58
N THR A 245 -11.36 22.54 41.64
CA THR A 245 -11.66 21.14 41.86
C THR A 245 -12.90 20.60 41.11
N LEU A 246 -12.90 19.28 40.88
CA LEU A 246 -14.01 18.32 40.87
C LEU A 246 -14.81 18.10 39.58
N GLY A 247 -14.86 16.83 39.21
CA GLY A 247 -15.90 16.29 38.33
C GLY A 247 -15.62 14.88 37.79
N LEU A 248 -15.78 13.88 38.66
CA LEU A 248 -15.97 12.49 38.28
C LEU A 248 -17.22 12.35 37.39
N GLY A 249 -17.08 11.66 36.28
CA GLY A 249 -18.22 11.27 35.45
C GLY A 249 -17.91 10.00 34.65
N ALA A 250 -18.12 8.87 35.28
CA ALA A 250 -18.18 7.58 34.61
C ALA A 250 -19.44 7.50 33.74
N LEU A 251 -19.30 7.07 32.49
CA LEU A 251 -20.43 6.51 31.75
C LEU A 251 -19.91 5.34 30.88
N ALA A 252 -20.18 4.16 31.39
CA ALA A 252 -20.20 2.95 30.64
C ALA A 252 -21.42 2.94 29.71
N LEU A 253 -21.24 2.64 28.44
CA LEU A 253 -22.33 2.18 27.58
C LEU A 253 -21.84 1.06 26.66
N THR A 254 -22.39 -0.08 26.96
CA THR A 254 -22.52 -1.31 26.20
C THR A 254 -23.14 -1.07 24.82
N GLY A 255 -22.67 -1.82 23.81
CA GLY A 255 -23.33 -1.86 22.51
C GLY A 255 -22.79 -2.94 21.60
N ALA A 256 -23.23 -4.17 21.81
CA ALA A 256 -23.19 -5.23 20.81
C ALA A 256 -24.06 -4.84 19.61
N GLY A 257 -23.58 -5.01 18.39
CA GLY A 257 -24.41 -4.79 17.21
C GLY A 257 -23.66 -4.49 15.92
N GLY A 258 -22.87 -5.42 15.43
CA GLY A 258 -22.18 -5.24 14.13
C GLY A 258 -22.10 -6.46 13.22
N ALA A 259 -22.64 -7.59 13.65
CA ALA A 259 -22.43 -8.87 12.92
C ALA A 259 -23.55 -9.24 11.92
N MET A 260 -24.54 -8.40 11.65
CA MET A 260 -25.69 -8.78 10.80
C MET A 260 -25.82 -8.02 9.47
N ALA A 261 -24.95 -7.12 9.13
CA ALA A 261 -25.06 -6.35 7.90
C ALA A 261 -24.34 -6.96 6.69
N TYR A 262 -23.43 -7.85 6.90
CA TYR A 262 -22.62 -8.43 5.80
C TYR A 262 -23.33 -9.55 5.02
N ARG A 263 -24.28 -10.23 5.64
CA ARG A 263 -24.98 -11.38 5.01
C ARG A 263 -26.08 -11.01 4.01
N ARG A 264 -26.46 -9.74 3.87
CA ARG A 264 -27.57 -9.31 3.00
C ARG A 264 -27.17 -8.81 1.61
N ARG A 265 -25.89 -8.63 1.33
CA ARG A 265 -25.42 -8.11 0.02
C ARG A 265 -25.00 -9.18 -1.00
N LEU A 266 -24.92 -10.42 -0.63
CA LEU A 266 -24.55 -11.51 -1.54
C LEU A 266 -25.72 -12.22 -2.21
N ASN A 267 -26.98 -11.88 -1.88
CA ASN A 267 -28.17 -12.52 -2.47
C ASN A 267 -28.96 -11.66 -3.46
N GLN A 268 -28.37 -10.57 -3.96
CA GLN A 268 -28.99 -9.77 -5.03
C GLN A 268 -27.94 -9.37 -6.07
N ARG A 269 -27.47 -10.38 -6.81
CA ARG A 269 -27.01 -10.23 -8.20
C ARG A 269 -26.89 -11.60 -8.85
#